data_1333c697f22fe05123af116ca5b8648e
#
_entry.id   1333c697f22fe05123af116ca5b8648e
#
_cell.length_a   1.000
_cell.length_b   1.000
_cell.length_c   1.000
_cell.angle_alpha   90.00
_cell.angle_beta   90.00
_cell.angle_gamma   90.00
#
_symmetry.space_group_name_H-M   'P 1'
#
loop_
_entity.id
_entity.type
_entity.pdbx_description
1 polymer ?
#
loop_
_entity_poly.entity_id
_entity_poly.type
_entity_poly.pdbx_seq_one_letter_code
_entity_poly.pdbx_strand_id
1 'polypeptide(L)'
;MSLIDDIKRHEGYSKKVYKDSLGYDTIGIGFLVSSLELDEDVCDIILERRLASNEKVLQRKLTFFRKLPHDVQNIIQNMYYQLGNKLFNFVKTLHYIECGKYQAASIEMLQSLWAKQTPNRAKELSEAMRNCEEWILEIGY
;
A
#
# COMPACT_ATOMS: atom_id res chain seq x y z
N MET A 1 15.09 24.66 26.53
CA MET A 1 14.10 23.99 25.67
C MET A 1 13.94 24.79 24.40
N SER A 2 13.76 24.10 23.31
CA SER A 2 13.55 24.76 22.02
C SER A 2 12.12 25.26 21.87
N LEU A 3 11.92 26.17 20.92
CA LEU A 3 10.57 26.63 20.56
C LEU A 3 9.69 25.48 20.10
N ILE A 4 10.26 24.54 19.37
CA ILE A 4 9.52 23.34 18.93
C ILE A 4 9.01 22.54 20.13
N ASP A 5 9.85 22.32 21.12
CA ASP A 5 9.45 21.60 22.33
C ASP A 5 8.33 22.31 23.08
N ASP A 6 8.42 23.64 23.16
CA ASP A 6 7.39 24.44 23.82
C ASP A 6 6.06 24.35 23.09
N ILE A 7 6.06 24.47 21.76
CA ILE A 7 4.85 24.36 20.97
C ILE A 7 4.23 22.96 21.07
N LYS A 8 5.04 21.91 20.99
CA LYS A 8 4.55 20.53 21.18
C LYS A 8 3.88 20.36 22.53
N ARG A 9 4.44 20.95 23.58
CA ARG A 9 3.89 20.85 24.92
C ARG A 9 2.57 21.59 25.03
N HIS A 10 2.45 22.76 24.41
CA HIS A 10 1.24 23.58 24.43
C HIS A 10 0.12 22.98 23.57
N GLU A 11 0.46 22.54 22.35
CA GLU A 11 -0.52 22.05 21.38
C GLU A 11 -0.84 20.55 21.55
N GLY A 12 0.08 19.79 22.12
CA GLY A 12 -0.03 18.34 22.18
C GLY A 12 0.25 17.68 20.85
N TYR A 13 0.09 16.37 20.81
CA TYR A 13 0.27 15.59 19.58
C TYR A 13 -0.86 14.59 19.41
N SER A 14 -1.43 14.55 18.22
CA SER A 14 -2.40 13.53 17.85
C SER A 14 -2.02 12.92 16.51
N LYS A 15 -1.95 11.59 16.49
CA LYS A 15 -1.67 10.83 15.28
C LYS A 15 -2.83 10.89 14.28
N LYS A 16 -4.04 11.09 14.76
CA LYS A 16 -5.27 11.09 13.96
C LYS A 16 -5.99 12.41 14.09
N VAL A 17 -6.88 12.66 13.13
CA VAL A 17 -7.75 13.85 13.17
C VAL A 17 -8.63 13.81 14.40
N TYR A 18 -8.75 14.95 15.05
CA TYR A 18 -9.64 15.15 16.19
C TYR A 18 -10.30 16.53 16.08
N LYS A 19 -11.36 16.73 16.84
CA LYS A 19 -12.00 18.05 16.93
C LYS A 19 -11.32 18.85 18.03
N ASP A 20 -10.91 20.08 17.73
CA ASP A 20 -10.37 20.99 18.75
C ASP A 20 -11.49 21.55 19.62
N SER A 21 -11.14 22.42 20.57
CA SER A 21 -12.11 23.03 21.48
C SER A 21 -13.20 23.84 20.79
N LEU A 22 -12.94 24.30 19.56
CA LEU A 22 -13.89 25.06 18.74
C LEU A 22 -14.62 24.19 17.72
N GLY A 23 -14.35 22.87 17.68
CA GLY A 23 -14.99 21.93 16.77
C GLY A 23 -14.33 21.81 15.41
N TYR A 24 -13.13 22.36 15.23
CA TYR A 24 -12.40 22.26 13.96
C TYR A 24 -11.56 20.97 13.88
N ASP A 25 -11.54 20.36 12.71
CA ASP A 25 -10.68 19.22 12.44
C ASP A 25 -9.21 19.61 12.53
N THR A 26 -8.48 18.90 13.38
CA THR A 26 -7.10 19.17 13.74
C THR A 26 -6.31 17.87 13.75
N ILE A 27 -5.03 17.91 13.43
CA ILE A 27 -4.15 16.72 13.41
C ILE A 27 -2.72 17.15 13.78
N GLY A 28 -1.95 16.18 14.23
CA GLY A 28 -0.53 16.39 14.52
C GLY A 28 -0.33 17.30 15.72
N ILE A 29 0.41 18.37 15.55
CA ILE A 29 0.73 19.32 16.61
C ILE A 29 -0.12 20.57 16.41
N GLY A 30 -1.43 20.41 16.65
CA GLY A 30 -2.37 21.50 16.51
C GLY A 30 -2.57 22.00 15.08
N PHE A 31 -2.32 21.17 14.06
CA PHE A 31 -2.47 21.56 12.66
C PHE A 31 -3.94 21.57 12.27
N LEU A 32 -4.45 22.74 11.90
CA LEU A 32 -5.81 22.86 11.40
C LEU A 32 -5.90 22.22 10.01
N VAL A 33 -6.74 21.18 9.87
CA VAL A 33 -6.83 20.39 8.64
C VAL A 33 -7.23 21.24 7.43
N SER A 34 -8.15 22.19 7.63
CA SER A 34 -8.64 23.03 6.53
C SER A 34 -7.57 23.94 5.91
N SER A 35 -6.49 24.22 6.63
CA SER A 35 -5.39 25.07 6.15
C SER A 35 -4.08 24.31 6.00
N LEU A 36 -4.08 22.99 6.28
CA LEU A 36 -2.87 22.18 6.19
C LEU A 36 -2.50 21.95 4.73
N GLU A 37 -1.28 22.32 4.38
CA GLU A 37 -0.68 22.02 3.09
C GLU A 37 0.51 21.09 3.34
N LEU A 38 0.64 20.07 2.51
CA LEU A 38 1.73 19.11 2.61
C LEU A 38 2.66 19.28 1.41
N ASP A 39 3.88 19.70 1.69
CA ASP A 39 4.91 19.72 0.66
C ASP A 39 5.23 18.27 0.20
N GLU A 40 5.73 18.15 -1.02
CA GLU A 40 5.96 16.82 -1.60
C GLU A 40 6.91 15.97 -0.77
N ASP A 41 7.96 16.57 -0.21
CA ASP A 41 8.92 15.85 0.64
C ASP A 41 8.27 15.27 1.91
N VAL A 42 7.31 15.97 2.48
CA VAL A 42 6.52 15.47 3.61
C VAL A 42 5.63 14.32 3.17
N CYS A 43 5.00 14.45 2.00
CA CYS A 43 4.19 13.38 1.41
C CYS A 43 5.02 12.12 1.15
N ASP A 44 6.25 12.28 0.67
CA ASP A 44 7.18 11.17 0.45
C ASP A 44 7.46 10.41 1.75
N ILE A 45 7.69 11.14 2.84
CA ILE A 45 7.90 10.53 4.16
C ILE A 45 6.69 9.74 4.62
N ILE A 46 5.50 10.32 4.45
CA ILE A 46 4.24 9.65 4.81
C ILE A 46 4.07 8.37 3.98
N LEU A 47 4.33 8.47 2.67
CA LEU A 47 4.21 7.33 1.76
C LEU A 47 5.19 6.20 2.14
N GLU A 48 6.45 6.53 2.36
CA GLU A 48 7.46 5.55 2.77
C GLU A 48 7.05 4.81 4.04
N ARG A 49 6.54 5.53 5.02
CA ARG A 49 6.09 4.94 6.28
C ARG A 49 4.86 4.05 6.08
N ARG A 50 3.94 4.45 5.20
CA ARG A 50 2.77 3.62 4.85
C ARG A 50 3.20 2.33 4.18
N LEU A 51 4.13 2.42 3.22
CA LEU A 51 4.61 1.22 2.51
C LEU A 51 5.34 0.27 3.45
N ALA A 52 6.14 0.78 4.37
CA ALA A 52 6.81 -0.05 5.37
C ALA A 52 5.80 -0.75 6.28
N SER A 53 4.77 -0.04 6.70
CA SER A 53 3.68 -0.58 7.52
C SER A 53 2.88 -1.63 6.75
N ASN A 54 2.56 -1.34 5.49
CA ASN A 54 1.83 -2.25 4.61
C ASN A 54 2.62 -3.53 4.35
N GLU A 55 3.94 -3.42 4.19
CA GLU A 55 4.78 -4.59 3.98
C GLU A 55 4.70 -5.56 5.16
N LYS A 56 4.67 -5.05 6.38
CA LYS A 56 4.51 -5.89 7.57
C LYS A 56 3.17 -6.63 7.57
N VAL A 57 2.11 -5.96 7.14
CA VAL A 57 0.80 -6.61 7.02
C VAL A 57 0.84 -7.70 5.95
N LEU A 58 1.41 -7.41 4.79
CA LEU A 58 1.51 -8.37 3.69
C LEU A 58 2.33 -9.59 4.08
N GLN A 59 3.45 -9.39 4.78
CA GLN A 59 4.28 -10.49 5.26
C GLN A 59 3.52 -11.40 6.25
N ARG A 60 2.67 -10.81 7.06
CA ARG A 60 1.87 -11.55 8.02
C ARG A 60 0.71 -12.29 7.36
N LYS A 61 0.03 -11.64 6.42
CA LYS A 61 -1.18 -12.17 5.77
C LYS A 61 -0.87 -13.13 4.63
N LEU A 62 0.22 -12.89 3.90
CA LEU A 62 0.66 -13.72 2.78
C LEU A 62 1.98 -14.36 3.17
N THR A 63 1.93 -15.60 3.64
CA THR A 63 3.10 -16.31 4.16
C THR A 63 4.21 -16.49 3.12
N PHE A 64 3.84 -16.47 1.84
CA PHE A 64 4.77 -16.58 0.71
C PHE A 64 5.38 -15.25 0.28
N PHE A 65 4.93 -14.12 0.84
CA PHE A 65 5.27 -12.79 0.32
C PHE A 65 6.78 -12.54 0.26
N ARG A 66 7.51 -12.89 1.32
CA ARG A 66 8.96 -12.66 1.40
C ARG A 66 9.76 -13.43 0.37
N LYS A 67 9.21 -14.54 -0.11
CA LYS A 67 9.88 -15.42 -1.09
C LYS A 67 9.66 -14.99 -2.53
N LEU A 68 8.74 -14.05 -2.75
CA LEU A 68 8.41 -13.57 -4.09
C LEU A 68 9.54 -12.72 -4.65
N PRO A 69 9.74 -12.73 -5.98
CA PRO A 69 10.62 -11.78 -6.62
C PRO A 69 10.23 -10.34 -6.27
N HIS A 70 11.21 -9.45 -6.25
CA HIS A 70 11.00 -8.07 -5.83
C HIS A 70 9.94 -7.36 -6.67
N ASP A 71 9.95 -7.59 -7.99
CA ASP A 71 8.97 -7.00 -8.90
C ASP A 71 7.54 -7.41 -8.57
N VAL A 72 7.34 -8.68 -8.21
CA VAL A 72 6.04 -9.20 -7.82
C VAL A 72 5.61 -8.59 -6.48
N GLN A 73 6.53 -8.49 -5.53
CA GLN A 73 6.25 -7.80 -4.25
C GLN A 73 5.79 -6.36 -4.47
N ASN A 74 6.44 -5.64 -5.38
CA ASN A 74 6.08 -4.26 -5.69
C ASN A 74 4.68 -4.14 -6.29
N ILE A 75 4.29 -5.06 -7.16
CA ILE A 75 2.95 -5.09 -7.74
C ILE A 75 1.90 -5.30 -6.64
N ILE A 76 2.15 -6.26 -5.77
CA ILE A 76 1.24 -6.54 -4.64
C ILE A 76 1.16 -5.33 -3.70
N GLN A 77 2.27 -4.68 -3.41
CA GLN A 77 2.31 -3.47 -2.60
C GLN A 77 1.46 -2.34 -3.23
N ASN A 78 1.60 -2.17 -4.54
CA ASN A 78 0.84 -1.16 -5.28
C ASN A 78 -0.66 -1.43 -5.20
N MET A 79 -1.07 -2.68 -5.40
CA MET A 79 -2.47 -3.08 -5.25
C MET A 79 -2.97 -2.87 -3.83
N TYR A 80 -2.18 -3.28 -2.84
CA TYR A 80 -2.56 -3.16 -1.45
C TYR A 80 -2.70 -1.69 -1.01
N TYR A 81 -1.84 -0.82 -1.54
CA TYR A 81 -1.92 0.62 -1.25
C TYR A 81 -3.29 1.18 -1.63
N GLN A 82 -3.83 0.77 -2.76
CA GLN A 82 -5.14 1.21 -3.25
C GLN A 82 -6.30 0.46 -2.59
N LEU A 83 -6.18 -0.87 -2.50
CA LEU A 83 -7.30 -1.75 -2.14
C LEU A 83 -7.41 -2.01 -0.65
N GLY A 84 -6.31 -1.90 0.09
CA GLY A 84 -6.28 -2.31 1.48
C GLY A 84 -6.62 -3.80 1.61
N ASN A 85 -7.37 -4.15 2.63
CA ASN A 85 -7.72 -5.55 2.91
C ASN A 85 -8.56 -6.22 1.81
N LYS A 86 -9.15 -5.45 0.91
CA LYS A 86 -9.87 -6.01 -0.25
C LYS A 86 -8.94 -6.82 -1.16
N LEU A 87 -7.64 -6.56 -1.12
CA LEU A 87 -6.66 -7.36 -1.85
C LEU A 87 -6.78 -8.84 -1.51
N PHE A 88 -7.04 -9.17 -0.26
CA PHE A 88 -7.10 -10.56 0.19
C PHE A 88 -8.32 -11.32 -0.33
N ASN A 89 -9.26 -10.62 -0.95
CA ASN A 89 -10.40 -11.25 -1.65
C ASN A 89 -10.02 -11.74 -3.06
N PHE A 90 -8.85 -11.36 -3.56
CA PHE A 90 -8.32 -11.84 -4.84
C PHE A 90 -7.75 -13.24 -4.71
N VAL A 91 -8.57 -14.20 -4.32
CA VAL A 91 -8.13 -15.55 -3.93
C VAL A 91 -7.41 -16.27 -5.06
N LYS A 92 -7.97 -16.25 -6.27
CA LYS A 92 -7.35 -16.92 -7.43
C LYS A 92 -6.06 -16.25 -7.84
N THR A 93 -6.05 -14.92 -7.91
CA THR A 93 -4.84 -14.15 -8.25
C THR A 93 -3.72 -14.49 -7.28
N LEU A 94 -3.98 -14.42 -5.99
CA LEU A 94 -2.99 -14.69 -4.96
C LEU A 94 -2.51 -16.14 -4.98
N HIS A 95 -3.40 -17.07 -5.27
CA HIS A 95 -3.03 -18.48 -5.43
C HIS A 95 -2.05 -18.67 -6.59
N TYR A 96 -2.33 -18.08 -7.75
CA TYR A 96 -1.44 -18.15 -8.90
C TYR A 96 -0.08 -17.50 -8.60
N ILE A 97 -0.08 -16.38 -7.89
CA ILE A 97 1.16 -15.72 -7.49
C ILE A 97 1.99 -16.62 -6.58
N GLU A 98 1.36 -17.28 -5.62
CA GLU A 98 2.03 -18.22 -4.71
C GLU A 98 2.67 -19.36 -5.48
N CYS A 99 2.02 -19.83 -6.53
CA CYS A 99 2.51 -20.91 -7.39
C CYS A 99 3.53 -20.44 -8.44
N GLY A 100 3.85 -19.14 -8.49
CA GLY A 100 4.75 -18.59 -9.49
C GLY A 100 4.16 -18.47 -10.89
N LYS A 101 2.83 -18.57 -11.03
CA LYS A 101 2.12 -18.51 -12.31
C LYS A 101 1.63 -17.08 -12.56
N TYR A 102 2.56 -16.21 -12.93
CA TYR A 102 2.27 -14.78 -13.02
C TYR A 102 1.43 -14.41 -14.24
N GLN A 103 1.51 -15.17 -15.33
CA GLN A 103 0.63 -14.94 -16.49
C GLN A 103 -0.81 -15.24 -16.15
N ALA A 104 -1.08 -16.35 -15.47
CA ALA A 104 -2.41 -16.69 -15.01
C ALA A 104 -2.94 -15.65 -14.00
N ALA A 105 -2.08 -15.21 -13.09
CA ALA A 105 -2.42 -14.15 -12.14
C ALA A 105 -2.82 -12.86 -12.86
N SER A 106 -2.09 -12.47 -13.90
CA SER A 106 -2.40 -11.25 -14.66
C SER A 106 -3.77 -11.29 -15.32
N ILE A 107 -4.18 -12.45 -15.81
CA ILE A 107 -5.51 -12.65 -16.40
C ILE A 107 -6.59 -12.47 -15.33
N GLU A 108 -6.41 -13.08 -14.18
CA GLU A 108 -7.37 -12.95 -13.07
C GLU A 108 -7.48 -11.50 -12.58
N MET A 109 -6.38 -10.77 -12.56
CA MET A 109 -6.37 -9.35 -12.17
C MET A 109 -7.33 -8.53 -13.06
N LEU A 110 -7.33 -8.80 -14.36
CA LEU A 110 -8.16 -8.06 -15.31
C LEU A 110 -9.64 -8.44 -15.26
N GLN A 111 -10.00 -9.56 -14.64
CA GLN A 111 -11.38 -10.01 -14.50
C GLN A 111 -12.05 -9.48 -13.24
N SER A 112 -11.36 -8.69 -12.46
CA SER A 112 -11.84 -8.17 -11.19
C SER A 112 -12.69 -6.90 -11.34
N LEU A 113 -13.50 -6.60 -10.32
CA LEU A 113 -14.21 -5.33 -10.22
C LEU A 113 -13.21 -4.16 -10.17
N TRP A 114 -12.09 -4.34 -9.50
CA TRP A 114 -11.02 -3.35 -9.46
C TRP A 114 -10.57 -2.93 -10.86
N ALA A 115 -10.41 -3.89 -11.78
CA ALA A 115 -10.03 -3.60 -13.16
C ALA A 115 -11.09 -2.77 -13.89
N LYS A 116 -12.37 -2.96 -13.56
CA LYS A 116 -13.46 -2.18 -14.13
C LYS A 116 -13.47 -0.75 -13.57
N GLN A 117 -13.16 -0.58 -12.30
CA GLN A 117 -13.18 0.71 -11.63
C GLN A 117 -11.94 1.55 -11.91
N THR A 118 -10.77 0.92 -12.05
CA THR A 118 -9.50 1.60 -12.33
C THR A 118 -8.76 0.88 -13.46
N PRO A 119 -9.30 0.98 -14.71
CA PRO A 119 -8.79 0.17 -15.83
C PRO A 119 -7.34 0.47 -16.20
N ASN A 120 -6.91 1.72 -16.17
CA ASN A 120 -5.54 2.08 -16.55
C ASN A 120 -4.52 1.50 -15.58
N ARG A 121 -4.78 1.64 -14.29
CA ARG A 121 -3.88 1.10 -13.25
C ARG A 121 -3.87 -0.42 -13.28
N ALA A 122 -5.03 -1.04 -13.41
CA ALA A 122 -5.15 -2.50 -13.49
C ALA A 122 -4.43 -3.05 -14.73
N LYS A 123 -4.55 -2.38 -15.87
CA LYS A 123 -3.84 -2.77 -17.09
C LYS A 123 -2.33 -2.70 -16.89
N GLU A 124 -1.84 -1.60 -16.35
CA GLU A 124 -0.40 -1.42 -16.11
C GLU A 124 0.15 -2.49 -15.17
N LEU A 125 -0.53 -2.71 -14.04
CA LEU A 125 -0.08 -3.69 -13.06
C LEU A 125 -0.21 -5.13 -13.56
N SER A 126 -1.26 -5.44 -14.33
CA SER A 126 -1.42 -6.78 -14.90
C SER A 126 -0.36 -7.06 -15.96
N GLU A 127 0.00 -6.07 -16.78
CA GLU A 127 1.09 -6.22 -17.75
C GLU A 127 2.42 -6.44 -17.05
N ALA A 128 2.68 -5.69 -15.99
CA ALA A 128 3.89 -5.88 -15.17
C ALA A 128 3.93 -7.30 -14.57
N MET A 129 2.80 -7.78 -14.07
CA MET A 129 2.69 -9.14 -13.52
C MET A 129 2.96 -10.19 -14.60
N ARG A 130 2.36 -10.04 -15.77
CA ARG A 130 2.55 -10.96 -16.89
C ARG A 130 4.01 -11.05 -17.32
N ASN A 131 4.74 -9.94 -17.24
CA ASN A 131 6.14 -9.88 -17.67
C ASN A 131 7.13 -10.36 -16.63
N CYS A 132 6.69 -10.68 -15.42
CA CYS A 132 7.55 -11.30 -14.43
C CYS A 132 7.92 -12.70 -14.86
N GLU A 133 9.19 -13.08 -14.63
CA GLU A 133 9.62 -14.44 -14.93
C GLU A 133 8.89 -15.44 -14.05
N GLU A 134 8.20 -16.36 -14.69
CA GLU A 134 7.53 -17.42 -13.98
C GLU A 134 8.54 -18.32 -13.31
N TRP A 135 8.20 -18.72 -12.11
CA TRP A 135 8.96 -19.70 -11.38
C TRP A 135 8.66 -21.05 -12.03
N ILE A 136 9.46 -21.38 -13.00
CA ILE A 136 9.37 -22.70 -13.58
C ILE A 136 10.03 -23.64 -12.59
N LEU A 137 9.23 -24.43 -11.95
CA LEU A 137 9.70 -25.56 -11.17
C LEU A 137 10.23 -26.65 -12.09
N GLU A 138 11.05 -26.26 -13.00
CA GLU A 138 11.87 -27.21 -13.73
C GLU A 138 12.92 -27.81 -12.86
N ILE A 139 12.90 -27.38 -11.73
CA ILE A 139 13.85 -27.64 -10.75
C ILE A 139 13.58 -29.03 -10.28
N GLY A 140 14.45 -29.88 -10.50
CA GLY A 140 14.29 -31.26 -10.11
C GLY A 140 14.31 -32.20 -11.30
N TYR A 141 14.57 -31.65 -12.40
CA TYR A 141 14.85 -32.50 -13.56
C TYR A 141 16.29 -32.66 -13.80
#